data_946e15f3d3bafb3f1461a4a00916b0b8
#
_entry.id   946e15f3d3bafb3f1461a4a00916b0b8
#
_cell.length_a   1.000
_cell.length_b   1.000
_cell.length_c   1.000
_cell.angle_alpha   90.00
_cell.angle_beta   90.00
_cell.angle_gamma   90.00
#
_symmetry.space_group_name_H-M   'P 1'
#
loop_
_entity.id
_entity.type
_entity.pdbx_description
1 polymer ?
#
loop_
_entity_poly.entity_id
_entity_poly.type
_entity_poly.pdbx_seq_one_letter_code
_entity_poly.pdbx_strand_id
1 'polypeptide(L)'
;LCVPVETSRIPALKNIATRLRIESIRATTEAGSGHPTTCMSAADLMAALFFGEMRYDPAHPQHPLADRVVLSKGHAAPLLYAAWAEAGFVPQADLLTLRLFSSDLEGHPTPRLPFVDVATGSLGQGLCAGVGIALNARRIGADCRTYVLMGDGETAEGSVWEAAASAEYFGLDNLVGIIDVNALGQSRPTQFGHDLGSFERRWRAFGWHTVAIDGHDMDQILAALAEARATKGAPTLILARTEKGHGVSFLAGKPNWHGKALKKGEELAKAITELEAQLVDDGGERPAIPRPPAAPAPEAPRAPVAPPAYTLGELVATREAYGTALAKLGDVDPRIVALDGDVKNSTFSERFEARHPERFYQCFIAEQVMIGAAMGLASRGALPFPSTFATFLSRAADFIRMAAISGLNVKIAGSHAGVSIGEDGASQMALEDLAMMSAEPNMTVLYPSDAVCAERLMALAAYHPGPVYLRMSRPKTPVIYANDAPFAIGGSTVLRQSANDVATVIGAGVTLFEALKAHELLAAEGVAIRVVDAYSVQPIDGETLRRCARETGRLITVEDHYVVGGLGDAVARAVAPDGTAVTRLAVREIPRSGTPEQLIDVYGLSARRIVDAVRAK
;
A
#
# COMPACT_ATOMS: atom_id res chain seq x y z
N LEU A 1 -20.20 16.35 29.06
CA LEU A 1 -21.37 15.62 29.54
C LEU A 1 -21.26 14.19 29.02
N CYS A 2 -20.87 13.23 29.90
CA CYS A 2 -20.95 11.80 29.57
C CYS A 2 -22.41 11.49 29.23
N VAL A 3 -22.64 11.07 27.99
CA VAL A 3 -23.92 10.44 27.64
C VAL A 3 -23.94 9.13 28.42
N PRO A 4 -24.96 8.87 29.26
CA PRO A 4 -25.05 7.60 29.97
C PRO A 4 -25.03 6.47 28.95
N VAL A 5 -24.15 5.49 29.11
CA VAL A 5 -24.21 4.23 28.38
C VAL A 5 -25.60 3.63 28.70
N GLU A 6 -26.44 3.43 27.69
CA GLU A 6 -27.73 2.75 27.89
C GLU A 6 -27.44 1.30 28.28
N THR A 7 -27.44 1.03 29.57
CA THR A 7 -27.15 -0.29 30.15
C THR A 7 -28.15 -1.37 29.65
N SER A 8 -29.28 -0.96 29.09
CA SER A 8 -30.28 -1.85 28.46
C SER A 8 -29.73 -2.67 27.30
N ARG A 9 -28.68 -2.17 26.57
CA ARG A 9 -28.11 -2.85 25.37
C ARG A 9 -27.11 -3.95 25.70
N ILE A 10 -26.60 -4.03 26.92
CA ILE A 10 -25.51 -4.96 27.29
C ILE A 10 -25.87 -6.43 27.06
N PRO A 11 -27.05 -6.93 27.46
CA PRO A 11 -27.45 -8.30 27.17
C PRO A 11 -27.44 -8.60 25.66
N ALA A 12 -27.98 -7.72 24.83
CA ALA A 12 -27.99 -7.87 23.38
C ALA A 12 -26.58 -7.89 22.77
N LEU A 13 -25.66 -7.03 23.23
CA LEU A 13 -24.27 -7.04 22.78
C LEU A 13 -23.53 -8.31 23.17
N LYS A 14 -23.76 -8.84 24.39
CA LYS A 14 -23.19 -10.14 24.81
C LYS A 14 -23.71 -11.29 23.95
N ASN A 15 -24.99 -11.29 23.61
CA ASN A 15 -25.56 -12.28 22.71
C ASN A 15 -24.99 -12.15 21.29
N ILE A 16 -24.80 -10.93 20.78
CA ILE A 16 -24.13 -10.71 19.50
C ILE A 16 -22.71 -11.27 19.56
N ALA A 17 -21.90 -10.96 20.57
CA ALA A 17 -20.55 -11.49 20.71
C ALA A 17 -20.53 -13.03 20.69
N THR A 18 -21.49 -13.66 21.37
CA THR A 18 -21.66 -15.11 21.39
C THR A 18 -22.01 -15.65 19.99
N ARG A 19 -22.93 -15.00 19.26
CA ARG A 19 -23.25 -15.39 17.87
C ARG A 19 -22.05 -15.22 16.94
N LEU A 20 -21.27 -14.15 17.08
CA LEU A 20 -20.02 -13.95 16.31
C LEU A 20 -19.03 -15.08 16.54
N ARG A 21 -18.88 -15.58 17.80
CA ARG A 21 -18.07 -16.76 18.11
C ARG A 21 -18.60 -18.00 17.42
N ILE A 22 -19.90 -18.25 17.50
CA ILE A 22 -20.56 -19.42 16.88
C ILE A 22 -20.32 -19.42 15.37
N GLU A 23 -20.60 -18.31 14.68
CA GLU A 23 -20.45 -18.23 13.23
C GLU A 23 -18.97 -18.33 12.79
N SER A 24 -18.04 -17.74 13.54
CA SER A 24 -16.61 -17.91 13.27
C SER A 24 -16.14 -19.36 13.38
N ILE A 25 -16.64 -20.08 14.38
CA ILE A 25 -16.33 -21.52 14.55
C ILE A 25 -16.97 -22.34 13.43
N ARG A 26 -18.25 -22.10 13.10
CA ARG A 26 -18.95 -22.80 12.00
C ARG A 26 -18.23 -22.62 10.68
N ALA A 27 -17.94 -21.38 10.32
CA ALA A 27 -17.25 -21.04 9.06
C ALA A 27 -15.86 -21.68 8.96
N THR A 28 -15.04 -21.59 10.01
CA THR A 28 -13.71 -22.20 10.02
C THR A 28 -13.74 -23.72 10.05
N THR A 29 -14.72 -24.32 10.71
CA THR A 29 -14.91 -25.79 10.75
C THR A 29 -15.37 -26.29 9.39
N GLU A 30 -16.29 -25.58 8.71
CA GLU A 30 -16.73 -25.95 7.35
C GLU A 30 -15.57 -25.88 6.36
N ALA A 31 -14.77 -24.82 6.43
CA ALA A 31 -13.57 -24.64 5.61
C ALA A 31 -12.44 -25.66 5.95
N GLY A 32 -12.49 -26.35 7.11
CA GLY A 32 -11.42 -27.21 7.60
C GLY A 32 -10.12 -26.48 7.91
N SER A 33 -10.14 -25.15 7.95
CA SER A 33 -8.96 -24.30 8.18
C SER A 33 -9.38 -22.91 8.66
N GLY A 34 -8.48 -22.20 9.37
CA GLY A 34 -8.72 -20.85 9.86
C GLY A 34 -8.31 -20.69 11.33
N HIS A 35 -8.63 -19.55 11.91
CA HIS A 35 -8.16 -19.16 13.24
C HIS A 35 -9.33 -18.89 14.20
N PRO A 36 -10.16 -19.90 14.55
CA PRO A 36 -11.35 -19.66 15.37
C PRO A 36 -11.03 -19.06 16.73
N THR A 37 -9.97 -19.51 17.41
CA THR A 37 -9.65 -19.09 18.79
C THR A 37 -9.31 -17.60 18.89
N THR A 38 -8.73 -17.00 17.86
CA THR A 38 -8.46 -15.54 17.83
C THR A 38 -9.71 -14.72 17.47
N CYS A 39 -10.68 -15.32 16.75
CA CYS A 39 -12.00 -14.74 16.56
C CYS A 39 -12.77 -14.68 17.88
N MET A 40 -12.66 -15.75 18.68
CA MET A 40 -13.34 -15.87 19.97
C MET A 40 -12.84 -14.86 21.00
N SER A 41 -11.52 -14.59 21.05
CA SER A 41 -10.96 -13.59 21.97
C SER A 41 -11.47 -12.18 21.70
N ALA A 42 -11.61 -11.79 20.43
CA ALA A 42 -11.97 -10.43 20.02
C ALA A 42 -13.47 -10.21 19.78
N ALA A 43 -14.32 -11.21 20.01
CA ALA A 43 -15.74 -11.14 19.66
C ALA A 43 -16.51 -10.07 20.45
N ASP A 44 -16.20 -9.87 21.75
CA ASP A 44 -16.85 -8.83 22.57
C ASP A 44 -16.45 -7.44 22.09
N LEU A 45 -15.16 -7.24 21.76
CA LEU A 45 -14.63 -5.99 21.19
C LEU A 45 -15.33 -5.67 19.86
N MET A 46 -15.46 -6.66 18.99
CA MET A 46 -16.11 -6.50 17.68
C MET A 46 -17.61 -6.21 17.82
N ALA A 47 -18.31 -6.89 18.73
CA ALA A 47 -19.72 -6.66 18.99
C ALA A 47 -19.97 -5.23 19.51
N ALA A 48 -19.14 -4.78 20.48
CA ALA A 48 -19.22 -3.41 21.00
C ALA A 48 -18.92 -2.35 19.92
N LEU A 49 -17.90 -2.58 19.07
CA LEU A 49 -17.59 -1.68 17.96
C LEU A 49 -18.75 -1.57 16.97
N PHE A 50 -19.21 -2.69 16.43
CA PHE A 50 -20.19 -2.70 15.34
C PHE A 50 -21.58 -2.31 15.78
N PHE A 51 -21.99 -2.66 16.99
CA PHE A 51 -23.38 -2.51 17.44
C PHE A 51 -23.55 -1.57 18.63
N GLY A 52 -22.44 -1.05 19.17
CA GLY A 52 -22.46 -0.12 20.29
C GLY A 52 -21.85 1.25 19.97
N GLU A 53 -20.86 1.33 19.07
CA GLU A 53 -20.04 2.53 18.88
C GLU A 53 -20.07 3.13 17.48
N MET A 54 -19.79 2.34 16.44
CA MET A 54 -19.53 2.83 15.09
C MET A 54 -20.80 3.35 14.39
N ARG A 55 -20.61 4.46 13.65
CA ARG A 55 -21.63 5.01 12.74
C ARG A 55 -21.35 4.51 11.33
N TYR A 56 -22.20 3.66 10.81
CA TYR A 56 -22.06 3.15 9.44
C TYR A 56 -23.43 2.74 8.85
N ASP A 57 -23.47 2.55 7.55
CA ASP A 57 -24.64 2.04 6.85
C ASP A 57 -24.34 0.64 6.29
N PRO A 58 -24.93 -0.44 6.83
CA PRO A 58 -24.74 -1.78 6.29
C PRO A 58 -25.12 -1.90 4.80
N ALA A 59 -26.09 -1.12 4.31
CA ALA A 59 -26.47 -1.13 2.90
C ALA A 59 -25.43 -0.42 2.00
N HIS A 60 -24.64 0.49 2.58
CA HIS A 60 -23.64 1.29 1.86
C HIS A 60 -22.30 1.28 2.62
N PRO A 61 -21.59 0.13 2.70
CA PRO A 61 -20.39 -0.02 3.53
C PRO A 61 -19.22 0.89 3.12
N GLN A 62 -19.22 1.42 1.89
CA GLN A 62 -18.21 2.38 1.41
C GLN A 62 -18.59 3.85 1.66
N HIS A 63 -19.64 4.13 2.43
CA HIS A 63 -20.08 5.51 2.70
C HIS A 63 -18.90 6.37 3.16
N PRO A 64 -18.64 7.55 2.54
CA PRO A 64 -17.42 8.33 2.77
C PRO A 64 -17.27 8.85 4.20
N LEU A 65 -18.39 9.10 4.88
CA LEU A 65 -18.44 9.60 6.26
C LEU A 65 -18.74 8.51 7.30
N ALA A 66 -18.66 7.23 6.93
CA ALA A 66 -18.78 6.14 7.90
C ALA A 66 -17.51 6.02 8.75
N ASP A 67 -17.67 5.67 10.02
CA ASP A 67 -16.55 5.22 10.84
C ASP A 67 -15.95 3.94 10.23
N ARG A 68 -14.64 3.74 10.39
CA ARG A 68 -13.93 2.63 9.75
C ARG A 68 -13.30 1.70 10.77
N VAL A 69 -13.31 0.41 10.45
CA VAL A 69 -12.57 -0.60 11.19
C VAL A 69 -11.53 -1.25 10.28
N VAL A 70 -10.28 -1.27 10.74
CA VAL A 70 -9.19 -2.03 10.12
C VAL A 70 -8.90 -3.23 11.01
N LEU A 71 -9.15 -4.43 10.51
CA LEU A 71 -8.79 -5.66 11.19
C LEU A 71 -7.31 -5.96 10.91
N SER A 72 -6.40 -5.37 11.70
CA SER A 72 -4.95 -5.52 11.50
C SER A 72 -4.49 -6.95 11.73
N LYS A 73 -5.04 -7.64 12.74
CA LYS A 73 -4.92 -9.09 12.93
C LYS A 73 -5.77 -9.83 11.89
N GLY A 74 -5.44 -9.70 10.61
CA GLY A 74 -6.23 -10.16 9.47
C GLY A 74 -6.63 -11.64 9.48
N HIS A 75 -5.89 -12.48 10.22
CA HIS A 75 -6.23 -13.89 10.42
C HIS A 75 -7.53 -14.11 11.22
N ALA A 76 -8.08 -13.05 11.87
CA ALA A 76 -9.41 -13.07 12.46
C ALA A 76 -10.52 -12.69 11.46
N ALA A 77 -10.29 -12.79 10.15
CA ALA A 77 -11.26 -12.48 9.10
C ALA A 77 -12.66 -13.10 9.32
N PRO A 78 -12.81 -14.36 9.76
CA PRO A 78 -14.14 -14.93 10.02
C PRO A 78 -14.97 -14.12 11.01
N LEU A 79 -14.33 -13.47 12.00
CA LEU A 79 -15.02 -12.59 12.95
C LEU A 79 -15.55 -11.33 12.25
N LEU A 80 -14.77 -10.72 11.36
CA LEU A 80 -15.19 -9.56 10.58
C LEU A 80 -16.37 -9.91 9.67
N TYR A 81 -16.31 -11.04 9.01
CA TYR A 81 -17.38 -11.51 8.12
C TYR A 81 -18.66 -11.82 8.91
N ALA A 82 -18.54 -12.45 10.08
CA ALA A 82 -19.66 -12.70 10.98
C ALA A 82 -20.29 -11.38 11.48
N ALA A 83 -19.49 -10.36 11.80
CA ALA A 83 -20.00 -9.04 12.20
C ALA A 83 -20.78 -8.36 11.08
N TRP A 84 -20.32 -8.41 9.83
CA TRP A 84 -21.04 -7.89 8.68
C TRP A 84 -22.28 -8.74 8.31
N ALA A 85 -22.27 -10.03 8.62
CA ALA A 85 -23.45 -10.89 8.48
C ALA A 85 -24.49 -10.55 9.54
N GLU A 86 -24.11 -10.36 10.80
CA GLU A 86 -25.00 -9.92 11.88
C GLU A 86 -25.58 -8.51 11.61
N ALA A 87 -24.79 -7.64 10.96
CA ALA A 87 -25.25 -6.32 10.51
C ALA A 87 -26.17 -6.38 9.28
N GLY A 88 -26.31 -7.54 8.62
CA GLY A 88 -27.24 -7.76 7.52
C GLY A 88 -26.67 -7.44 6.12
N PHE A 89 -25.36 -7.24 5.96
CA PHE A 89 -24.74 -7.04 4.65
C PHE A 89 -24.32 -8.35 3.98
N VAL A 90 -23.65 -9.24 4.72
CA VAL A 90 -23.28 -10.57 4.23
C VAL A 90 -24.41 -11.54 4.57
N PRO A 91 -24.95 -12.32 3.60
CA PRO A 91 -25.90 -13.38 3.92
C PRO A 91 -25.29 -14.41 4.88
N GLN A 92 -26.02 -14.80 5.94
CA GLN A 92 -25.53 -15.75 6.94
C GLN A 92 -25.04 -17.08 6.33
N ALA A 93 -25.75 -17.57 5.30
CA ALA A 93 -25.39 -18.80 4.62
C ALA A 93 -24.02 -18.72 3.91
N ASP A 94 -23.61 -17.53 3.47
CA ASP A 94 -22.36 -17.31 2.75
C ASP A 94 -21.14 -17.47 3.65
N LEU A 95 -21.30 -17.36 4.98
CA LEU A 95 -20.19 -17.60 5.92
C LEU A 95 -19.61 -19.01 5.79
N LEU A 96 -20.41 -19.98 5.37
CA LEU A 96 -19.97 -21.36 5.13
C LEU A 96 -19.20 -21.52 3.82
N THR A 97 -19.13 -20.49 2.99
CA THR A 97 -18.28 -20.48 1.78
C THR A 97 -16.86 -19.98 2.03
N LEU A 98 -16.50 -19.72 3.31
CA LEU A 98 -15.19 -19.24 3.71
C LEU A 98 -14.07 -20.06 3.04
N ARG A 99 -13.12 -19.36 2.37
CA ARG A 99 -11.96 -19.96 1.69
C ARG A 99 -12.28 -20.83 0.47
N LEU A 100 -13.52 -20.88 -0.01
CA LEU A 100 -13.80 -21.49 -1.31
C LEU A 100 -13.31 -20.56 -2.43
N PHE A 101 -12.82 -21.15 -3.53
CA PHE A 101 -12.32 -20.40 -4.68
C PHE A 101 -13.37 -19.44 -5.28
N SER A 102 -14.65 -19.79 -5.18
CA SER A 102 -15.78 -18.99 -5.69
C SER A 102 -16.30 -17.94 -4.71
N SER A 103 -15.67 -17.78 -3.56
CA SER A 103 -16.12 -16.87 -2.49
C SER A 103 -15.12 -15.75 -2.25
N ASP A 104 -15.61 -14.52 -2.06
CA ASP A 104 -14.80 -13.38 -1.64
C ASP A 104 -14.50 -13.38 -0.13
N LEU A 105 -15.07 -14.34 0.62
CA LEU A 105 -14.75 -14.55 2.04
C LEU A 105 -13.42 -15.30 2.16
N GLU A 106 -12.33 -14.61 1.87
CA GLU A 106 -10.97 -15.16 1.86
C GLU A 106 -10.45 -15.41 3.28
N GLY A 107 -9.32 -16.10 3.38
CA GLY A 107 -8.68 -16.42 4.66
C GLY A 107 -8.18 -15.19 5.45
N HIS A 108 -7.98 -14.08 4.77
CA HIS A 108 -7.63 -12.76 5.27
C HIS A 108 -8.43 -11.70 4.50
N PRO A 109 -8.80 -10.56 5.10
CA PRO A 109 -9.66 -9.60 4.42
C PRO A 109 -8.97 -8.93 3.24
N THR A 110 -9.68 -8.80 2.12
CA THR A 110 -9.23 -8.03 0.95
C THR A 110 -10.32 -7.08 0.46
N PRO A 111 -9.96 -5.99 -0.26
CA PRO A 111 -10.94 -5.05 -0.83
C PRO A 111 -11.83 -5.60 -1.96
N ARG A 112 -11.83 -6.91 -2.22
CA ARG A 112 -12.92 -7.56 -2.97
C ARG A 112 -14.25 -7.40 -2.24
N LEU A 113 -14.18 -7.30 -0.91
CA LEU A 113 -15.32 -6.98 -0.07
C LEU A 113 -15.39 -5.46 0.15
N PRO A 114 -16.52 -4.79 -0.17
CA PRO A 114 -16.61 -3.33 -0.16
C PRO A 114 -16.48 -2.70 1.23
N PHE A 115 -16.54 -3.49 2.29
CA PHE A 115 -16.33 -3.03 3.66
C PHE A 115 -14.88 -3.17 4.14
N VAL A 116 -13.98 -3.66 3.31
CA VAL A 116 -12.55 -3.78 3.60
C VAL A 116 -11.80 -2.66 2.88
N ASP A 117 -11.17 -1.78 3.62
CA ASP A 117 -10.43 -0.64 3.06
C ASP A 117 -9.06 -1.04 2.49
N VAL A 118 -8.36 -1.93 3.19
CA VAL A 118 -7.02 -2.42 2.83
C VAL A 118 -6.92 -3.91 3.11
N ALA A 119 -6.20 -4.64 2.29
CA ALA A 119 -5.87 -6.03 2.59
C ALA A 119 -4.97 -6.09 3.83
N THR A 120 -5.26 -7.03 4.72
CA THR A 120 -4.46 -7.30 5.92
C THR A 120 -4.11 -8.78 6.03
N GLY A 121 -3.27 -9.14 7.01
CA GLY A 121 -2.78 -10.51 7.19
C GLY A 121 -1.26 -10.56 7.22
N SER A 122 -0.57 -9.67 6.52
CA SER A 122 0.79 -9.29 6.87
C SER A 122 0.71 -8.33 8.06
N LEU A 123 1.16 -8.81 9.23
CA LEU A 123 0.96 -8.11 10.51
C LEU A 123 1.74 -6.79 10.56
N GLY A 124 1.28 -5.85 11.39
CA GLY A 124 1.89 -4.54 11.58
C GLY A 124 1.50 -3.47 10.57
N GLN A 125 0.65 -3.78 9.58
CA GLN A 125 0.28 -2.84 8.53
C GLN A 125 -1.02 -2.08 8.79
N GLY A 126 -1.95 -2.69 9.53
CA GLY A 126 -3.27 -2.10 9.73
C GLY A 126 -3.23 -0.75 10.45
N LEU A 127 -2.34 -0.55 11.43
CA LEU A 127 -2.21 0.73 12.11
C LEU A 127 -1.67 1.81 11.18
N CYS A 128 -0.70 1.48 10.32
CA CYS A 128 -0.18 2.41 9.30
C CYS A 128 -1.29 2.85 8.34
N ALA A 129 -2.12 1.92 7.85
CA ALA A 129 -3.28 2.24 7.04
C ALA A 129 -4.32 3.07 7.82
N GLY A 130 -4.53 2.75 9.10
CA GLY A 130 -5.37 3.51 10.02
C GLY A 130 -4.96 4.97 10.15
N VAL A 131 -3.65 5.25 10.21
CA VAL A 131 -3.11 6.64 10.16
C VAL A 131 -3.59 7.34 8.90
N GLY A 132 -3.46 6.71 7.72
CA GLY A 132 -3.88 7.29 6.45
C GLY A 132 -5.39 7.54 6.36
N ILE A 133 -6.22 6.61 6.85
CA ILE A 133 -7.68 6.76 6.90
C ILE A 133 -8.06 7.94 7.79
N ALA A 134 -7.44 8.04 8.99
CA ALA A 134 -7.69 9.13 9.93
C ALA A 134 -7.24 10.50 9.37
N LEU A 135 -6.10 10.56 8.68
CA LEU A 135 -5.63 11.75 7.97
C LEU A 135 -6.62 12.18 6.88
N ASN A 136 -7.15 11.21 6.09
CA ASN A 136 -8.12 11.53 5.06
C ASN A 136 -9.41 12.11 5.63
N ALA A 137 -9.90 11.55 6.75
CA ALA A 137 -11.08 12.09 7.44
C ALA A 137 -10.88 13.58 7.82
N ARG A 138 -9.72 13.92 8.36
CA ARG A 138 -9.36 15.33 8.68
C ARG A 138 -9.26 16.19 7.43
N ARG A 139 -8.61 15.69 6.36
CA ARG A 139 -8.46 16.40 5.09
C ARG A 139 -9.80 16.85 4.51
N ILE A 140 -10.81 15.99 4.58
CA ILE A 140 -12.16 16.30 4.06
C ILE A 140 -13.07 16.96 5.12
N GLY A 141 -12.55 17.28 6.30
CA GLY A 141 -13.33 17.88 7.39
C GLY A 141 -14.41 16.96 7.98
N ALA A 142 -14.23 15.65 7.89
CA ALA A 142 -15.20 14.67 8.35
C ALA A 142 -14.99 14.29 9.82
N ASP A 143 -16.09 14.16 10.57
CA ASP A 143 -16.12 13.65 11.94
C ASP A 143 -16.29 12.12 11.95
N CYS A 144 -15.43 11.40 11.24
CA CYS A 144 -15.39 9.95 11.28
C CYS A 144 -14.14 9.45 12.00
N ARG A 145 -14.31 8.30 12.65
CA ARG A 145 -13.26 7.64 13.44
C ARG A 145 -12.75 6.40 12.74
N THR A 146 -11.50 6.12 13.01
CA THR A 146 -10.82 4.91 12.54
C THR A 146 -10.45 4.05 13.73
N TYR A 147 -10.93 2.81 13.76
CA TYR A 147 -10.62 1.81 14.76
C TYR A 147 -9.72 0.76 14.15
N VAL A 148 -8.61 0.42 14.81
CA VAL A 148 -7.66 -0.59 14.35
C VAL A 148 -7.54 -1.69 15.38
N LEU A 149 -8.03 -2.88 15.05
CA LEU A 149 -7.96 -4.05 15.94
C LEU A 149 -6.69 -4.86 15.63
N MET A 150 -5.74 -4.79 16.57
CA MET A 150 -4.43 -5.45 16.51
C MET A 150 -4.35 -6.66 17.45
N GLY A 151 -3.42 -7.56 17.19
CA GLY A 151 -2.99 -8.59 18.13
C GLY A 151 -1.83 -8.12 19.02
N ASP A 152 -1.71 -8.69 20.20
CA ASP A 152 -0.61 -8.40 21.14
C ASP A 152 0.76 -8.83 20.56
N GLY A 153 0.85 -9.97 19.90
CA GLY A 153 2.05 -10.42 19.21
C GLY A 153 2.45 -9.54 18.01
N GLU A 154 1.46 -8.91 17.39
CA GLU A 154 1.65 -7.99 16.26
C GLU A 154 2.45 -6.73 16.67
N THR A 155 2.41 -6.34 17.93
CA THR A 155 3.18 -5.19 18.43
C THR A 155 4.70 -5.39 18.43
N ALA A 156 5.18 -6.59 18.06
CA ALA A 156 6.60 -6.83 17.79
C ALA A 156 7.07 -6.21 16.46
N GLU A 157 6.13 -5.90 15.54
CA GLU A 157 6.44 -5.26 14.26
C GLU A 157 6.91 -3.81 14.45
N GLY A 158 8.03 -3.46 13.80
CA GLY A 158 8.58 -2.10 13.85
C GLY A 158 7.62 -1.05 13.28
N SER A 159 6.87 -1.40 12.24
CA SER A 159 5.88 -0.54 11.59
C SER A 159 4.75 -0.08 12.52
N VAL A 160 4.39 -0.88 13.54
CA VAL A 160 3.43 -0.48 14.58
C VAL A 160 3.95 0.73 15.35
N TRP A 161 5.25 0.77 15.66
CA TRP A 161 5.88 1.86 16.41
C TRP A 161 6.15 3.09 15.52
N GLU A 162 6.46 2.90 14.24
CA GLU A 162 6.48 3.99 13.26
C GLU A 162 5.09 4.66 13.17
N ALA A 163 4.02 3.85 13.07
CA ALA A 163 2.66 4.35 13.03
C ALA A 163 2.23 5.03 14.34
N ALA A 164 2.67 4.50 15.48
CA ALA A 164 2.38 5.09 16.78
C ALA A 164 3.00 6.50 16.90
N ALA A 165 4.26 6.68 16.51
CA ALA A 165 4.93 7.97 16.48
C ALA A 165 4.25 8.94 15.50
N SER A 166 3.89 8.48 14.31
CA SER A 166 3.24 9.30 13.28
C SER A 166 1.84 9.75 13.71
N ALA A 167 1.06 8.87 14.34
CA ALA A 167 -0.28 9.20 14.83
C ALA A 167 -0.25 10.28 15.90
N GLU A 168 0.71 10.24 16.80
CA GLU A 168 0.94 11.27 17.81
C GLU A 168 1.38 12.58 17.17
N TYR A 169 2.41 12.54 16.29
CA TYR A 169 2.91 13.72 15.59
C TYR A 169 1.80 14.48 14.86
N PHE A 170 0.91 13.76 14.18
CA PHE A 170 -0.26 14.36 13.54
C PHE A 170 -1.40 14.66 14.52
N GLY A 171 -1.30 14.29 15.79
CA GLY A 171 -2.32 14.47 16.82
C GLY A 171 -3.65 13.82 16.46
N LEU A 172 -3.67 12.58 15.96
CA LEU A 172 -4.86 11.92 15.39
C LEU A 172 -5.84 11.45 16.48
N ASP A 173 -6.61 12.36 17.05
CA ASP A 173 -7.63 12.06 18.06
C ASP A 173 -8.88 11.33 17.51
N ASN A 174 -8.93 11.14 16.20
CA ASN A 174 -9.91 10.31 15.52
C ASN A 174 -9.40 8.89 15.17
N LEU A 175 -8.19 8.51 15.65
CA LEU A 175 -7.63 7.18 15.53
C LEU A 175 -7.66 6.47 16.88
N VAL A 176 -8.24 5.26 16.91
CA VAL A 176 -8.33 4.40 18.09
C VAL A 176 -7.69 3.06 17.77
N GLY A 177 -6.57 2.74 18.41
CA GLY A 177 -5.97 1.43 18.42
C GLY A 177 -6.64 0.55 19.49
N ILE A 178 -6.86 -0.73 19.20
CA ILE A 178 -7.34 -1.73 20.16
C ILE A 178 -6.40 -2.91 20.08
N ILE A 179 -5.78 -3.30 21.18
CA ILE A 179 -4.96 -4.51 21.25
C ILE A 179 -5.73 -5.61 21.96
N ASP A 180 -5.98 -6.71 21.23
CA ASP A 180 -6.50 -7.97 21.77
C ASP A 180 -5.36 -8.71 22.47
N VAL A 181 -5.18 -8.47 23.79
CA VAL A 181 -4.09 -9.02 24.61
C VAL A 181 -4.51 -10.38 25.11
N ASN A 182 -4.45 -11.41 24.24
CA ASN A 182 -4.82 -12.80 24.57
C ASN A 182 -3.63 -13.69 24.96
N ALA A 183 -2.42 -13.14 25.00
CA ALA A 183 -1.17 -13.73 25.48
C ALA A 183 -0.62 -14.92 24.68
N LEU A 184 -1.30 -15.39 23.62
CA LEU A 184 -0.91 -16.60 22.89
C LEU A 184 -0.60 -16.31 21.42
N GLY A 185 0.67 -16.43 21.03
CA GLY A 185 1.12 -16.43 19.64
C GLY A 185 0.82 -17.76 18.92
N GLN A 186 1.45 -17.97 17.78
CA GLN A 186 1.30 -19.19 16.98
C GLN A 186 2.01 -20.38 17.63
N SER A 187 3.24 -20.21 18.06
CA SER A 187 4.11 -21.30 18.53
C SER A 187 4.41 -21.23 20.03
N ARG A 188 4.17 -20.10 20.69
CA ARG A 188 4.45 -19.86 22.10
C ARG A 188 3.69 -18.64 22.62
N PRO A 189 3.68 -18.37 23.94
CA PRO A 189 3.14 -17.12 24.49
C PRO A 189 3.77 -15.89 23.81
N THR A 190 3.01 -14.80 23.74
CA THR A 190 3.49 -13.50 23.25
C THR A 190 4.50 -12.88 24.19
N GLN A 191 5.26 -11.87 23.72
CA GLN A 191 6.42 -11.31 24.42
C GLN A 191 6.12 -10.83 25.84
N PHE A 192 4.94 -10.27 26.06
CA PHE A 192 4.55 -9.69 27.37
C PHE A 192 3.38 -10.43 28.01
N GLY A 193 2.80 -11.46 27.36
CA GLY A 193 1.63 -12.14 27.87
C GLY A 193 0.52 -11.16 28.25
N HIS A 194 -0.06 -11.33 29.43
CA HIS A 194 -1.09 -10.44 29.98
C HIS A 194 -0.54 -9.24 30.80
N ASP A 195 0.75 -8.89 30.69
CA ASP A 195 1.30 -7.70 31.35
C ASP A 195 0.89 -6.42 30.64
N LEU A 196 -0.34 -5.97 30.88
CA LEU A 196 -0.88 -4.72 30.29
C LEU A 196 -0.02 -3.51 30.66
N GLY A 197 0.60 -3.48 31.83
CA GLY A 197 1.46 -2.39 32.28
C GLY A 197 2.70 -2.21 31.39
N SER A 198 3.23 -3.29 30.82
CA SER A 198 4.34 -3.22 29.86
C SER A 198 3.93 -2.63 28.53
N PHE A 199 2.72 -2.91 28.02
CA PHE A 199 2.15 -2.24 26.85
C PHE A 199 1.87 -0.77 27.17
N GLU A 200 1.17 -0.48 28.25
CA GLU A 200 0.75 0.86 28.65
C GLU A 200 1.93 1.84 28.73
N ARG A 201 3.01 1.47 29.44
CA ARG A 201 4.20 2.33 29.57
C ARG A 201 4.81 2.68 28.20
N ARG A 202 4.86 1.73 27.27
CA ARG A 202 5.40 1.97 25.92
C ARG A 202 4.53 2.94 25.13
N TRP A 203 3.25 2.66 25.05
CA TRP A 203 2.32 3.48 24.26
C TRP A 203 2.17 4.89 24.82
N ARG A 204 2.18 5.04 26.14
CA ARG A 204 2.22 6.37 26.79
C ARG A 204 3.50 7.13 26.47
N ALA A 205 4.64 6.44 26.36
CA ALA A 205 5.89 7.07 25.95
C ALA A 205 5.86 7.56 24.50
N PHE A 206 5.00 6.99 23.66
CA PHE A 206 4.69 7.48 22.31
C PHE A 206 3.57 8.53 22.29
N GLY A 207 3.16 9.09 23.42
CA GLY A 207 2.17 10.16 23.49
C GLY A 207 0.70 9.72 23.35
N TRP A 208 0.41 8.41 23.31
CA TRP A 208 -0.95 7.91 23.22
C TRP A 208 -1.68 7.98 24.56
N HIS A 209 -2.97 8.36 24.51
CA HIS A 209 -3.87 8.10 25.64
C HIS A 209 -4.14 6.59 25.72
N THR A 210 -4.04 5.98 26.90
CA THR A 210 -4.16 4.53 27.06
C THR A 210 -5.23 4.16 28.09
N VAL A 211 -6.07 3.20 27.75
CA VAL A 211 -7.12 2.65 28.61
C VAL A 211 -6.96 1.14 28.70
N ALA A 212 -6.75 0.61 29.91
CA ALA A 212 -6.62 -0.83 30.14
C ALA A 212 -7.93 -1.39 30.68
N ILE A 213 -8.43 -2.49 30.06
CA ILE A 213 -9.74 -3.07 30.38
C ILE A 213 -9.69 -4.60 30.43
N ASP A 214 -10.70 -5.19 31.05
CA ASP A 214 -11.10 -6.57 30.77
C ASP A 214 -11.84 -6.58 29.44
N GLY A 215 -11.27 -7.26 28.42
CA GLY A 215 -11.81 -7.32 27.06
C GLY A 215 -13.02 -8.24 26.90
N HIS A 216 -13.50 -8.87 27.99
CA HIS A 216 -14.73 -9.64 28.05
C HIS A 216 -15.81 -8.97 28.91
N ASP A 217 -15.50 -7.82 29.51
CA ASP A 217 -16.46 -7.01 30.25
C ASP A 217 -17.06 -5.93 29.33
N MET A 218 -18.30 -6.11 28.91
CA MET A 218 -18.98 -5.21 27.97
C MET A 218 -19.13 -3.79 28.51
N ASP A 219 -19.31 -3.61 29.80
CA ASP A 219 -19.38 -2.28 30.44
C ASP A 219 -18.06 -1.54 30.32
N GLN A 220 -16.94 -2.22 30.61
CA GLN A 220 -15.60 -1.64 30.49
C GLN A 220 -15.26 -1.33 29.01
N ILE A 221 -15.64 -2.19 28.07
CA ILE A 221 -15.40 -1.97 26.63
C ILE A 221 -16.14 -0.70 26.17
N LEU A 222 -17.43 -0.58 26.47
CA LEU A 222 -18.22 0.58 26.08
C LEU A 222 -17.74 1.88 26.76
N ALA A 223 -17.31 1.81 28.04
CA ALA A 223 -16.73 2.96 28.74
C ALA A 223 -15.41 3.41 28.07
N ALA A 224 -14.53 2.48 27.72
CA ALA A 224 -13.27 2.76 27.04
C ALA A 224 -13.47 3.38 25.66
N LEU A 225 -14.46 2.91 24.88
CA LEU A 225 -14.81 3.48 23.59
C LEU A 225 -15.39 4.90 23.74
N ALA A 226 -16.20 5.13 24.76
CA ALA A 226 -16.72 6.47 25.07
C ALA A 226 -15.60 7.43 25.51
N GLU A 227 -14.62 6.96 26.30
CA GLU A 227 -13.43 7.71 26.70
C GLU A 227 -12.57 8.05 25.48
N ALA A 228 -12.32 7.09 24.60
CA ALA A 228 -11.61 7.32 23.34
C ALA A 228 -12.29 8.38 22.45
N ARG A 229 -13.62 8.41 22.40
CA ARG A 229 -14.40 9.43 21.68
C ARG A 229 -14.24 10.81 22.31
N ALA A 230 -14.14 10.89 23.62
CA ALA A 230 -14.00 12.14 24.35
C ALA A 230 -12.56 12.71 24.32
N THR A 231 -11.56 11.85 24.13
CA THR A 231 -10.14 12.24 24.06
C THR A 231 -9.89 13.14 22.87
N LYS A 232 -9.15 14.23 23.09
CA LYS A 232 -8.81 15.23 22.08
C LYS A 232 -7.31 15.48 22.03
N GLY A 233 -6.81 15.75 20.81
CA GLY A 233 -5.42 16.10 20.57
C GLY A 233 -4.41 14.95 20.62
N ALA A 234 -4.84 13.73 20.96
CA ALA A 234 -3.99 12.54 20.99
C ALA A 234 -4.77 11.29 20.53
N PRO A 235 -4.13 10.34 19.85
CA PRO A 235 -4.72 9.05 19.56
C PRO A 235 -4.94 8.23 20.85
N THR A 236 -5.92 7.33 20.82
CA THR A 236 -6.24 6.50 21.98
C THR A 236 -5.93 5.03 21.72
N LEU A 237 -5.34 4.35 22.70
CA LEU A 237 -5.14 2.92 22.71
C LEU A 237 -5.97 2.25 23.80
N ILE A 238 -6.76 1.26 23.42
CA ILE A 238 -7.47 0.37 24.33
C ILE A 238 -6.67 -0.93 24.44
N LEU A 239 -6.20 -1.24 25.65
CA LEU A 239 -5.51 -2.49 25.97
C LEU A 239 -6.52 -3.45 26.59
N ALA A 240 -7.06 -4.34 25.75
CA ALA A 240 -8.09 -5.28 26.16
C ALA A 240 -7.48 -6.63 26.55
N ARG A 241 -7.46 -6.94 27.85
CA ARG A 241 -7.07 -8.26 28.33
C ARG A 241 -8.15 -9.26 27.95
N THR A 242 -7.81 -10.25 27.13
CA THR A 242 -8.74 -11.26 26.63
C THR A 242 -8.18 -12.67 26.83
N GLU A 243 -8.99 -13.67 26.53
CA GLU A 243 -8.59 -15.07 26.56
C GLU A 243 -8.80 -15.69 25.18
N LYS A 244 -7.73 -16.26 24.61
CA LYS A 244 -7.79 -16.93 23.32
C LYS A 244 -8.66 -18.19 23.41
N GLY A 245 -9.67 -18.29 22.52
CA GLY A 245 -10.65 -19.40 22.60
C GLY A 245 -11.72 -19.22 23.68
N HIS A 246 -11.96 -17.98 24.13
CA HIS A 246 -12.94 -17.64 25.17
C HIS A 246 -14.34 -18.19 24.87
N GLY A 247 -15.00 -18.69 25.92
CA GLY A 247 -16.36 -19.22 25.88
C GLY A 247 -16.46 -20.72 25.62
N VAL A 248 -15.34 -21.43 25.28
CA VAL A 248 -15.32 -22.88 25.06
C VAL A 248 -14.25 -23.52 25.94
N SER A 249 -14.66 -24.38 26.88
CA SER A 249 -13.84 -24.91 27.97
C SER A 249 -12.55 -25.61 27.53
N PHE A 250 -12.59 -26.32 26.41
CA PHE A 250 -11.43 -27.05 25.89
C PHE A 250 -10.53 -26.22 24.96
N LEU A 251 -10.91 -24.97 24.62
CA LEU A 251 -10.14 -24.04 23.82
C LEU A 251 -9.55 -22.88 24.64
N ALA A 252 -10.27 -22.41 25.64
CA ALA A 252 -9.97 -21.22 26.43
C ALA A 252 -8.58 -21.29 27.07
N GLY A 253 -7.70 -20.37 26.72
CA GLY A 253 -6.32 -20.28 27.23
C GLY A 253 -5.41 -21.45 26.82
N LYS A 254 -5.81 -22.33 25.92
CA LYS A 254 -5.02 -23.52 25.56
C LYS A 254 -4.04 -23.23 24.43
N PRO A 255 -2.75 -23.63 24.56
CA PRO A 255 -1.77 -23.58 23.49
C PRO A 255 -2.13 -24.52 22.34
N ASN A 256 -1.46 -24.36 21.20
CA ASN A 256 -1.58 -25.23 20.00
C ASN A 256 -2.94 -25.21 19.27
N TRP A 257 -3.76 -24.18 19.52
CA TRP A 257 -5.01 -23.94 18.80
C TRP A 257 -4.95 -22.75 17.83
N HIS A 258 -3.81 -22.12 17.70
CA HIS A 258 -3.64 -21.05 16.69
C HIS A 258 -3.67 -21.66 15.28
N GLY A 259 -4.54 -21.13 14.42
CA GLY A 259 -4.67 -21.61 13.03
C GLY A 259 -5.25 -23.02 12.86
N LYS A 260 -5.89 -23.55 13.90
CA LYS A 260 -6.49 -24.88 13.90
C LYS A 260 -8.01 -24.79 13.99
N ALA A 261 -8.70 -25.23 12.94
CA ALA A 261 -10.15 -25.37 12.94
C ALA A 261 -10.60 -26.56 13.81
N LEU A 262 -11.83 -26.49 14.33
CA LEU A 262 -12.45 -27.63 15.01
C LEU A 262 -12.81 -28.73 14.00
N LYS A 263 -12.96 -29.95 14.49
CA LYS A 263 -13.44 -31.07 13.69
C LYS A 263 -14.97 -31.03 13.59
N LYS A 264 -15.49 -31.34 12.40
CA LYS A 264 -16.93 -31.56 12.20
C LYS A 264 -17.44 -32.70 13.13
N GLY A 265 -18.69 -32.62 13.54
CA GLY A 265 -19.33 -33.59 14.41
C GLY A 265 -19.22 -33.19 15.88
N GLU A 266 -18.77 -34.10 16.73
CA GLU A 266 -18.88 -34.02 18.19
C GLU A 266 -18.11 -32.79 18.78
N GLU A 267 -16.92 -32.51 18.27
CA GLU A 267 -16.10 -31.37 18.73
C GLU A 267 -16.80 -30.02 18.46
N LEU A 268 -17.32 -29.85 17.23
CA LEU A 268 -18.11 -28.67 16.87
C LEU A 268 -19.39 -28.57 17.70
N ALA A 269 -20.15 -29.66 17.80
CA ALA A 269 -21.41 -29.71 18.54
C ALA A 269 -21.21 -29.32 20.01
N LYS A 270 -20.16 -29.83 20.66
CA LYS A 270 -19.81 -29.45 22.03
C LYS A 270 -19.50 -27.97 22.16
N ALA A 271 -18.69 -27.39 21.26
CA ALA A 271 -18.35 -25.98 21.30
C ALA A 271 -19.59 -25.09 21.14
N ILE A 272 -20.47 -25.43 20.21
CA ILE A 272 -21.73 -24.70 19.97
C ILE A 272 -22.62 -24.77 21.20
N THR A 273 -22.80 -25.95 21.80
CA THR A 273 -23.62 -26.15 23.02
C THR A 273 -23.09 -25.28 24.17
N GLU A 274 -21.77 -25.23 24.39
CA GLU A 274 -21.17 -24.42 25.44
C GLU A 274 -21.37 -22.91 25.19
N LEU A 275 -21.35 -22.47 23.95
CA LEU A 275 -21.60 -21.08 23.58
C LEU A 275 -23.10 -20.71 23.67
N GLU A 276 -23.98 -21.56 23.16
CA GLU A 276 -25.43 -21.33 23.24
C GLU A 276 -25.94 -21.25 24.69
N ALA A 277 -25.33 -21.99 25.60
CA ALA A 277 -25.62 -21.92 27.03
C ALA A 277 -25.24 -20.58 27.69
N GLN A 278 -24.47 -19.72 27.02
CA GLN A 278 -24.07 -18.38 27.50
C GLN A 278 -25.03 -17.29 27.01
N LEU A 279 -25.97 -17.61 26.12
CA LEU A 279 -26.98 -16.64 25.69
C LEU A 279 -27.89 -16.27 26.88
N VAL A 280 -28.15 -14.99 27.01
CA VAL A 280 -29.00 -14.43 28.06
C VAL A 280 -30.29 -13.88 27.47
N ASP A 281 -31.29 -13.66 28.30
CA ASP A 281 -32.53 -12.99 27.86
C ASP A 281 -32.22 -11.50 27.58
N ASP A 282 -32.31 -11.09 26.32
CA ASP A 282 -32.12 -9.73 25.85
C ASP A 282 -33.41 -9.02 25.44
N GLY A 283 -34.57 -9.63 25.75
CA GLY A 283 -35.89 -9.10 25.39
C GLY A 283 -36.13 -9.05 23.87
N GLY A 284 -35.29 -9.72 23.07
CA GLY A 284 -35.33 -9.67 21.60
C GLY A 284 -34.87 -8.32 21.00
N GLU A 285 -34.19 -7.50 21.78
CA GLU A 285 -33.75 -6.17 21.37
C GLU A 285 -32.56 -6.27 20.40
N ARG A 286 -32.64 -5.61 19.26
CA ARG A 286 -31.51 -5.43 18.34
C ARG A 286 -30.99 -4.00 18.48
N PRO A 287 -29.71 -3.81 18.85
CA PRO A 287 -29.11 -2.48 18.92
C PRO A 287 -29.22 -1.76 17.58
N ALA A 288 -29.71 -0.52 17.59
CA ALA A 288 -29.74 0.31 16.39
C ALA A 288 -28.32 0.74 16.00
N ILE A 289 -27.95 0.54 14.74
CA ILE A 289 -26.67 1.00 14.20
C ILE A 289 -26.80 2.48 13.84
N PRO A 290 -26.03 3.38 14.47
CA PRO A 290 -26.06 4.80 14.14
C PRO A 290 -25.64 5.03 12.69
N ARG A 291 -26.35 5.91 11.98
CA ARG A 291 -26.06 6.20 10.58
C ARG A 291 -25.07 7.37 10.45
N PRO A 292 -24.17 7.36 9.45
CA PRO A 292 -23.36 8.54 9.14
C PRO A 292 -24.26 9.66 8.58
N PRO A 293 -23.83 10.94 8.64
CA PRO A 293 -24.53 12.04 7.98
C PRO A 293 -24.53 11.85 6.45
N ALA A 294 -25.33 12.65 5.74
CA ALA A 294 -25.39 12.59 4.27
C ALA A 294 -24.00 12.81 3.65
N ALA A 295 -23.66 12.01 2.65
CA ALA A 295 -22.38 12.11 1.96
C ALA A 295 -22.26 13.46 1.23
N PRO A 296 -21.11 14.14 1.30
CA PRO A 296 -20.83 15.30 0.45
C PRO A 296 -20.73 14.88 -1.02
N ALA A 297 -20.78 15.86 -1.92
CA ALA A 297 -20.50 15.60 -3.32
C ALA A 297 -19.07 15.03 -3.48
N PRO A 298 -18.87 14.05 -4.37
CA PRO A 298 -17.54 13.50 -4.62
C PRO A 298 -16.56 14.59 -5.06
N GLU A 299 -15.34 14.57 -4.51
CA GLU A 299 -14.26 15.43 -4.99
C GLU A 299 -13.87 15.03 -6.42
N ALA A 300 -13.57 15.99 -7.25
CA ALA A 300 -13.17 15.80 -8.63
C ALA A 300 -12.15 16.89 -9.05
N PRO A 301 -11.39 16.67 -10.13
CA PRO A 301 -10.55 17.72 -10.70
C PRO A 301 -11.38 18.95 -11.05
N ARG A 302 -10.85 20.15 -10.72
CA ARG A 302 -11.52 21.45 -10.96
C ARG A 302 -11.19 22.04 -12.31
N ALA A 303 -10.07 21.62 -12.90
CA ALA A 303 -9.57 22.09 -14.19
C ALA A 303 -8.63 21.03 -14.81
N PRO A 304 -8.33 21.12 -16.11
CA PRO A 304 -7.23 20.36 -16.71
C PRO A 304 -5.88 20.76 -16.10
N VAL A 305 -4.96 19.80 -16.02
CA VAL A 305 -3.59 20.04 -15.55
C VAL A 305 -2.85 20.93 -16.56
N ALA A 306 -2.15 21.95 -16.10
CA ALA A 306 -1.36 22.82 -16.96
C ALA A 306 -0.25 22.02 -17.70
N PRO A 307 -0.06 22.22 -19.01
CA PRO A 307 0.92 21.47 -19.79
C PRO A 307 2.36 21.75 -19.33
N PRO A 308 3.32 20.90 -19.72
CA PRO A 308 4.75 21.21 -19.59
C PRO A 308 5.10 22.53 -20.31
N ALA A 309 6.15 23.22 -19.82
CA ALA A 309 6.61 24.49 -20.38
C ALA A 309 8.15 24.55 -20.34
N TYR A 310 8.79 23.66 -21.08
CA TYR A 310 10.25 23.56 -21.17
C TYR A 310 10.73 23.97 -22.57
N THR A 311 11.98 24.41 -22.64
CA THR A 311 12.66 24.69 -23.92
C THR A 311 13.44 23.44 -24.38
N LEU A 312 13.39 23.11 -25.67
CA LEU A 312 14.20 22.00 -26.22
C LEU A 312 15.69 22.25 -25.95
N GLY A 313 16.37 21.22 -25.43
CA GLY A 313 17.77 21.28 -25.00
C GLY A 313 17.99 21.82 -23.58
N GLU A 314 16.97 22.33 -22.91
CA GLU A 314 17.07 22.74 -21.50
C GLU A 314 17.45 21.54 -20.62
N LEU A 315 18.36 21.75 -19.66
CA LEU A 315 18.83 20.69 -18.76
C LEU A 315 17.98 20.66 -17.50
N VAL A 316 17.11 19.65 -17.36
CA VAL A 316 16.20 19.46 -16.23
C VAL A 316 16.27 18.01 -15.73
N ALA A 317 16.35 17.78 -14.41
CA ALA A 317 16.25 16.44 -13.87
C ALA A 317 14.77 15.96 -13.83
N THR A 318 14.54 14.69 -14.09
CA THR A 318 13.16 14.13 -14.06
C THR A 318 12.50 14.28 -12.69
N ARG A 319 13.27 14.26 -11.58
CA ARG A 319 12.79 14.56 -10.23
C ARG A 319 12.37 16.03 -10.03
N GLU A 320 13.02 16.99 -10.72
CA GLU A 320 12.59 18.39 -10.71
C GLU A 320 11.24 18.58 -11.43
N ALA A 321 11.09 17.90 -12.57
CA ALA A 321 9.84 17.86 -13.33
C ALA A 321 8.72 17.17 -12.53
N TYR A 322 9.04 16.10 -11.77
CA TYR A 322 8.11 15.47 -10.84
C TYR A 322 7.54 16.48 -9.83
N GLY A 323 8.38 17.23 -9.12
CA GLY A 323 7.92 18.22 -8.16
C GLY A 323 7.05 19.31 -8.79
N THR A 324 7.38 19.73 -10.03
CA THR A 324 6.56 20.67 -10.81
C THR A 324 5.19 20.09 -11.16
N ALA A 325 5.17 18.87 -11.69
CA ALA A 325 3.93 18.17 -12.05
C ALA A 325 3.03 17.94 -10.84
N LEU A 326 3.62 17.51 -9.71
CA LEU A 326 2.89 17.25 -8.46
C LEU A 326 2.20 18.53 -7.95
N ALA A 327 2.90 19.68 -7.99
CA ALA A 327 2.33 20.95 -7.61
C ALA A 327 1.17 21.36 -8.56
N LYS A 328 1.35 21.22 -9.88
CA LYS A 328 0.30 21.48 -10.88
C LYS A 328 -0.93 20.59 -10.69
N LEU A 329 -0.73 19.30 -10.36
CA LEU A 329 -1.82 18.37 -10.04
C LEU A 329 -2.57 18.82 -8.79
N GLY A 330 -1.85 19.23 -7.74
CA GLY A 330 -2.45 19.76 -6.51
C GLY A 330 -3.29 21.01 -6.73
N ASP A 331 -2.89 21.90 -7.68
CA ASP A 331 -3.65 23.12 -8.00
C ASP A 331 -5.05 22.80 -8.55
N VAL A 332 -5.22 21.69 -9.25
CA VAL A 332 -6.46 21.37 -9.97
C VAL A 332 -7.30 20.27 -9.31
N ASP A 333 -6.71 19.41 -8.49
CA ASP A 333 -7.43 18.28 -7.88
C ASP A 333 -7.21 18.23 -6.36
N PRO A 334 -8.26 18.45 -5.54
CA PRO A 334 -8.15 18.42 -4.07
C PRO A 334 -7.84 17.03 -3.51
N ARG A 335 -8.02 15.96 -4.28
CA ARG A 335 -7.71 14.58 -3.87
C ARG A 335 -6.21 14.30 -3.87
N ILE A 336 -5.40 15.10 -4.62
CA ILE A 336 -3.94 14.93 -4.65
C ILE A 336 -3.37 15.27 -3.28
N VAL A 337 -2.63 14.35 -2.72
CA VAL A 337 -1.89 14.51 -1.47
C VAL A 337 -0.46 14.00 -1.65
N ALA A 338 0.49 14.62 -1.00
CA ALA A 338 1.90 14.21 -1.04
C ALA A 338 2.35 13.69 0.33
N LEU A 339 3.16 12.65 0.32
CA LEU A 339 3.87 12.14 1.50
C LEU A 339 5.36 12.11 1.16
N ASP A 340 6.23 12.38 2.13
CA ASP A 340 7.68 12.39 1.87
C ASP A 340 8.46 11.78 3.03
N GLY A 341 9.50 11.01 2.69
CA GLY A 341 10.40 10.31 3.60
C GLY A 341 11.60 11.15 4.07
N ASP A 342 11.39 12.44 4.37
CA ASP A 342 12.42 13.40 4.81
C ASP A 342 13.49 13.74 3.75
N VAL A 343 13.10 13.69 2.48
CA VAL A 343 13.97 13.99 1.33
C VAL A 343 13.31 14.94 0.32
N LYS A 344 12.33 15.75 0.75
CA LYS A 344 11.54 16.65 -0.10
C LYS A 344 12.36 17.63 -0.94
N ASN A 345 13.51 18.07 -0.42
CA ASN A 345 14.46 18.93 -1.14
C ASN A 345 15.17 18.20 -2.29
N SER A 346 15.20 16.88 -2.25
CA SER A 346 15.83 16.01 -3.25
C SER A 346 14.80 15.43 -4.23
N THR A 347 13.60 15.10 -3.77
CA THR A 347 12.48 14.64 -4.60
C THR A 347 11.76 15.83 -5.26
N PHE A 348 11.99 17.05 -4.78
CA PHE A 348 11.27 18.27 -5.13
C PHE A 348 9.78 18.26 -4.76
N SER A 349 9.34 17.34 -3.92
CA SER A 349 7.98 17.35 -3.37
C SER A 349 7.70 18.60 -2.52
N GLU A 350 8.74 19.32 -2.08
CA GLU A 350 8.66 20.63 -1.43
C GLU A 350 7.91 21.69 -2.28
N ARG A 351 7.89 21.53 -3.62
CA ARG A 351 7.10 22.41 -4.50
C ARG A 351 5.60 22.25 -4.29
N PHE A 352 5.16 21.05 -3.97
CA PHE A 352 3.78 20.77 -3.59
C PHE A 352 3.50 21.31 -2.18
N GLU A 353 4.36 21.05 -1.20
CA GLU A 353 4.22 21.56 0.16
C GLU A 353 4.09 23.08 0.19
N ALA A 354 4.90 23.79 -0.61
CA ALA A 354 4.85 25.25 -0.66
C ALA A 354 3.50 25.82 -1.15
N ARG A 355 2.72 25.04 -1.92
CA ARG A 355 1.41 25.44 -2.43
C ARG A 355 0.24 24.86 -1.64
N HIS A 356 0.41 23.67 -1.11
CA HIS A 356 -0.63 22.85 -0.49
C HIS A 356 -0.15 22.21 0.82
N PRO A 357 0.32 23.01 1.82
CA PRO A 357 0.89 22.49 3.06
C PRO A 357 -0.11 21.61 3.84
N GLU A 358 -1.40 21.89 3.72
CA GLU A 358 -2.48 21.12 4.38
C GLU A 358 -2.70 19.72 3.79
N ARG A 359 -2.12 19.44 2.62
CA ARG A 359 -2.19 18.15 1.92
C ARG A 359 -0.82 17.49 1.75
N PHE A 360 0.20 18.02 2.45
CA PHE A 360 1.54 17.45 2.52
C PHE A 360 1.76 16.80 3.87
N TYR A 361 2.16 15.53 3.87
CA TYR A 361 2.39 14.74 5.08
C TYR A 361 3.86 14.33 5.17
N GLN A 362 4.58 14.94 6.11
CA GLN A 362 5.95 14.54 6.41
C GLN A 362 5.95 13.24 7.21
N CYS A 363 6.51 12.17 6.63
CA CYS A 363 6.58 10.86 7.25
C CYS A 363 7.95 10.58 7.89
N PHE A 364 8.88 11.52 7.83
CA PHE A 364 10.25 11.37 8.31
C PHE A 364 10.96 10.16 7.67
N ILE A 365 11.92 9.55 8.37
CA ILE A 365 12.66 8.38 7.89
C ILE A 365 11.90 7.10 8.30
N ALA A 366 10.66 6.97 7.81
CA ALA A 366 9.75 5.87 8.15
C ALA A 366 8.94 5.44 6.91
N GLU A 367 9.60 4.75 5.99
CA GLU A 367 9.05 4.40 4.68
C GLU A 367 7.86 3.43 4.79
N GLN A 368 7.83 2.56 5.81
CA GLN A 368 6.73 1.62 6.03
C GLN A 368 5.43 2.36 6.35
N VAL A 369 5.46 3.29 7.32
CA VAL A 369 4.26 4.08 7.64
C VAL A 369 3.91 5.02 6.51
N MET A 370 4.87 5.54 5.75
CA MET A 370 4.62 6.41 4.59
C MET A 370 3.77 5.68 3.53
N ILE A 371 4.15 4.46 3.15
CA ILE A 371 3.37 3.67 2.19
C ILE A 371 2.06 3.19 2.82
N GLY A 372 2.06 2.74 4.09
CA GLY A 372 0.84 2.32 4.78
C GLY A 372 -0.19 3.45 4.92
N ALA A 373 0.25 4.66 5.26
CA ALA A 373 -0.61 5.85 5.30
C ALA A 373 -1.13 6.22 3.89
N ALA A 374 -0.28 6.10 2.86
CA ALA A 374 -0.73 6.28 1.48
C ALA A 374 -1.82 5.25 1.11
N MET A 375 -1.70 3.99 1.54
CA MET A 375 -2.76 2.98 1.34
C MET A 375 -4.08 3.42 1.99
N GLY A 376 -4.03 3.86 3.25
CA GLY A 376 -5.22 4.33 3.97
C GLY A 376 -5.86 5.57 3.34
N LEU A 377 -5.07 6.54 2.89
CA LEU A 377 -5.52 7.71 2.14
C LEU A 377 -6.21 7.31 0.83
N ALA A 378 -5.56 6.41 0.06
CA ALA A 378 -6.08 5.93 -1.23
C ALA A 378 -7.38 5.16 -1.08
N SER A 379 -7.53 4.33 -0.04
CA SER A 379 -8.75 3.56 0.22
C SER A 379 -9.96 4.46 0.48
N ARG A 380 -9.72 5.71 0.86
CA ARG A 380 -10.77 6.72 1.13
C ARG A 380 -10.87 7.80 0.05
N GLY A 381 -10.36 7.54 -1.14
CA GLY A 381 -10.54 8.36 -2.33
C GLY A 381 -9.53 9.48 -2.53
N ALA A 382 -8.50 9.62 -1.68
CA ALA A 382 -7.36 10.47 -1.98
C ALA A 382 -6.50 9.85 -3.09
N LEU A 383 -5.66 10.66 -3.72
CA LEU A 383 -4.66 10.26 -4.70
C LEU A 383 -3.27 10.57 -4.13
N PRO A 384 -2.71 9.68 -3.32
CA PRO A 384 -1.45 9.92 -2.62
C PRO A 384 -0.23 9.66 -3.52
N PHE A 385 0.76 10.55 -3.38
CA PHE A 385 2.09 10.48 -3.99
C PHE A 385 3.16 10.38 -2.89
N PRO A 386 3.43 9.17 -2.35
CA PRO A 386 4.56 8.96 -1.45
C PRO A 386 5.88 9.03 -2.24
N SER A 387 6.82 9.82 -1.72
CA SER A 387 8.10 10.15 -2.36
C SER A 387 9.27 9.85 -1.43
N THR A 388 10.28 9.13 -1.93
CA THR A 388 11.58 8.93 -1.28
C THR A 388 12.64 8.55 -2.33
N PHE A 389 13.84 8.18 -1.90
CA PHE A 389 14.79 7.57 -2.82
C PHE A 389 14.33 6.15 -3.21
N ALA A 390 14.56 5.79 -4.45
CA ALA A 390 14.12 4.51 -4.99
C ALA A 390 14.65 3.31 -4.17
N THR A 391 15.91 3.40 -3.70
CA THR A 391 16.54 2.37 -2.88
C THR A 391 15.84 2.19 -1.52
N PHE A 392 15.31 3.27 -0.92
CA PHE A 392 14.68 3.18 0.40
C PHE A 392 13.29 2.58 0.37
N LEU A 393 12.65 2.52 -0.81
CA LEU A 393 11.39 1.81 -1.00
C LEU A 393 11.49 0.31 -0.68
N SER A 394 12.72 -0.25 -0.70
CA SER A 394 12.97 -1.64 -0.28
C SER A 394 12.54 -1.90 1.17
N ARG A 395 12.58 -0.89 2.07
CA ARG A 395 12.08 -1.01 3.46
C ARG A 395 10.57 -1.20 3.52
N ALA A 396 9.84 -0.70 2.54
CA ALA A 396 8.38 -0.80 2.46
C ALA A 396 7.90 -1.85 1.44
N ALA A 397 8.76 -2.79 1.02
CA ALA A 397 8.45 -3.75 -0.03
C ALA A 397 7.15 -4.54 0.23
N ASP A 398 6.92 -5.00 1.46
CA ASP A 398 5.69 -5.71 1.81
C ASP A 398 4.46 -4.79 1.81
N PHE A 399 4.60 -3.53 2.22
CA PHE A 399 3.52 -2.54 2.12
C PHE A 399 3.14 -2.25 0.66
N ILE A 400 4.13 -2.15 -0.24
CA ILE A 400 3.93 -1.97 -1.68
C ILE A 400 3.20 -3.18 -2.26
N ARG A 401 3.60 -4.41 -1.88
CA ARG A 401 2.91 -5.64 -2.24
C ARG A 401 1.45 -5.63 -1.77
N MET A 402 1.19 -5.22 -0.52
CA MET A 402 -0.18 -5.16 0.01
C MET A 402 -1.00 -4.03 -0.62
N ALA A 403 -0.39 -2.92 -1.04
CA ALA A 403 -1.06 -1.90 -1.84
C ALA A 403 -1.49 -2.47 -3.21
N ALA A 404 -0.64 -3.28 -3.84
CA ALA A 404 -0.96 -3.98 -5.10
C ALA A 404 -2.09 -5.01 -4.93
N ILE A 405 -2.02 -5.86 -3.90
CA ILE A 405 -3.10 -6.81 -3.56
C ILE A 405 -4.42 -6.08 -3.31
N SER A 406 -4.37 -4.91 -2.68
CA SER A 406 -5.54 -4.08 -2.42
C SER A 406 -6.04 -3.29 -3.65
N GLY A 407 -5.30 -3.28 -4.76
CA GLY A 407 -5.65 -2.52 -5.98
C GLY A 407 -5.73 -1.01 -5.78
N LEU A 408 -4.99 -0.45 -4.81
CA LEU A 408 -5.10 0.94 -4.40
C LEU A 408 -4.40 1.92 -5.35
N ASN A 409 -4.98 3.11 -5.49
CA ASN A 409 -4.45 4.19 -6.32
C ASN A 409 -3.27 4.94 -5.66
N VAL A 410 -2.20 4.23 -5.29
CA VAL A 410 -0.98 4.82 -4.72
C VAL A 410 0.02 5.09 -5.84
N LYS A 411 0.55 6.33 -5.92
CA LYS A 411 1.49 6.78 -6.95
C LYS A 411 2.88 6.97 -6.36
N ILE A 412 3.65 5.89 -6.30
CA ILE A 412 4.94 5.80 -5.61
C ILE A 412 6.01 6.46 -6.47
N ALA A 413 6.73 7.44 -5.91
CA ALA A 413 7.80 8.15 -6.58
C ALA A 413 9.16 7.81 -5.97
N GLY A 414 9.99 7.09 -6.75
CA GLY A 414 11.36 6.72 -6.35
C GLY A 414 12.39 7.56 -7.10
N SER A 415 13.10 8.44 -6.41
CA SER A 415 14.17 9.24 -6.99
C SER A 415 15.55 8.62 -6.75
N HIS A 416 16.59 9.18 -7.37
CA HIS A 416 17.98 8.72 -7.20
C HIS A 416 18.19 7.26 -7.57
N ALA A 417 17.59 6.81 -8.68
CA ALA A 417 17.74 5.45 -9.15
C ALA A 417 18.99 5.27 -10.02
N GLY A 418 19.64 4.11 -9.92
CA GLY A 418 20.73 3.68 -10.78
C GLY A 418 22.13 4.14 -10.35
N VAL A 419 23.16 3.66 -11.06
CA VAL A 419 24.59 4.08 -10.82
C VAL A 419 24.83 5.54 -11.20
N SER A 420 23.95 6.11 -12.00
CA SER A 420 24.02 7.51 -12.42
C SER A 420 23.88 8.53 -11.29
N ILE A 421 23.54 8.10 -10.08
CA ILE A 421 23.58 8.98 -8.89
C ILE A 421 25.00 9.37 -8.48
N GLY A 422 26.00 8.54 -8.79
CA GLY A 422 27.42 8.88 -8.66
C GLY A 422 28.02 8.57 -7.29
N GLU A 423 28.44 9.60 -6.58
CA GLU A 423 29.37 9.55 -5.46
C GLU A 423 28.83 8.85 -4.21
N ASP A 424 27.51 8.82 -4.03
CA ASP A 424 26.85 8.28 -2.83
C ASP A 424 27.07 6.76 -2.65
N GLY A 425 27.37 6.05 -3.74
CA GLY A 425 27.74 4.64 -3.71
C GLY A 425 26.56 3.67 -3.63
N ALA A 426 26.90 2.37 -3.57
CA ALA A 426 25.97 1.26 -3.77
C ALA A 426 24.73 1.27 -2.87
N SER A 427 24.85 1.69 -1.61
CA SER A 427 23.72 1.71 -0.67
C SER A 427 22.64 2.73 -1.02
N GLN A 428 22.95 3.68 -1.91
CA GLN A 428 22.02 4.71 -2.36
C GLN A 428 21.52 4.47 -3.80
N MET A 429 22.14 3.53 -4.51
CA MET A 429 21.83 3.20 -5.90
C MET A 429 20.71 2.16 -5.95
N ALA A 430 19.51 2.56 -6.35
CA ALA A 430 18.46 1.60 -6.62
C ALA A 430 18.75 0.88 -7.95
N LEU A 431 19.13 -0.38 -7.87
CA LEU A 431 19.43 -1.24 -9.00
C LEU A 431 18.54 -2.49 -9.05
N GLU A 432 17.67 -2.65 -8.09
CA GLU A 432 16.67 -3.71 -7.91
C GLU A 432 15.23 -3.21 -7.95
N ASP A 433 15.03 -1.91 -8.01
CA ASP A 433 13.72 -1.27 -7.87
C ASP A 433 12.74 -1.64 -9.00
N LEU A 434 13.19 -1.66 -10.28
CA LEU A 434 12.34 -2.11 -11.38
C LEU A 434 11.92 -3.57 -11.20
N ALA A 435 12.84 -4.44 -10.74
CA ALA A 435 12.54 -5.85 -10.47
C ALA A 435 11.48 -6.00 -9.37
N MET A 436 11.68 -5.30 -8.23
CA MET A 436 10.77 -5.33 -7.09
C MET A 436 9.37 -4.85 -7.48
N MET A 437 9.27 -3.73 -8.20
CA MET A 437 7.99 -3.15 -8.59
C MET A 437 7.30 -3.98 -9.68
N SER A 438 8.05 -4.50 -10.66
CA SER A 438 7.50 -5.32 -11.74
C SER A 438 7.10 -6.73 -11.31
N ALA A 439 7.47 -7.15 -10.09
CA ALA A 439 7.01 -8.42 -9.52
C ALA A 439 5.50 -8.42 -9.23
N GLU A 440 4.91 -7.25 -9.00
CA GLU A 440 3.48 -7.11 -8.75
C GLU A 440 2.70 -7.02 -10.08
N PRO A 441 1.74 -7.93 -10.34
CA PRO A 441 1.14 -8.07 -11.67
C PRO A 441 0.30 -6.87 -12.11
N ASN A 442 -0.23 -6.09 -11.18
CA ASN A 442 -1.06 -4.90 -11.43
C ASN A 442 -0.31 -3.58 -11.18
N MET A 443 0.99 -3.62 -10.92
CA MET A 443 1.81 -2.41 -10.79
C MET A 443 2.15 -1.85 -12.17
N THR A 444 1.89 -0.58 -12.38
CA THR A 444 2.41 0.17 -13.53
C THR A 444 3.79 0.73 -13.18
N VAL A 445 4.78 0.52 -14.04
CA VAL A 445 6.17 0.95 -13.83
C VAL A 445 6.59 1.87 -14.96
N LEU A 446 6.85 3.14 -14.64
CA LEU A 446 7.20 4.21 -15.58
C LEU A 446 8.60 4.74 -15.29
N TYR A 447 9.41 4.92 -16.33
CA TYR A 447 10.77 5.46 -16.23
C TYR A 447 10.98 6.59 -17.26
N PRO A 448 10.54 7.81 -16.95
CA PRO A 448 10.65 8.94 -17.88
C PRO A 448 12.10 9.30 -18.18
N SER A 449 12.35 9.77 -19.41
CA SER A 449 13.68 10.14 -19.91
C SER A 449 13.99 11.61 -19.75
N ASP A 450 13.01 12.51 -19.97
CA ASP A 450 13.19 13.96 -19.84
C ASP A 450 12.05 14.62 -19.04
N ALA A 451 12.12 15.93 -18.89
CA ALA A 451 11.15 16.68 -18.09
C ALA A 451 9.74 16.68 -18.68
N VAL A 452 9.59 16.74 -20.00
CA VAL A 452 8.27 16.69 -20.67
C VAL A 452 7.66 15.30 -20.48
N CYS A 453 8.42 14.25 -20.71
CA CYS A 453 8.02 12.87 -20.50
C CYS A 453 7.56 12.67 -19.03
N ALA A 454 8.35 13.17 -18.07
CA ALA A 454 8.03 13.06 -16.64
C ALA A 454 6.69 13.74 -16.29
N GLU A 455 6.46 14.98 -16.69
CA GLU A 455 5.19 15.70 -16.39
C GLU A 455 3.99 15.04 -17.09
N ARG A 456 4.16 14.61 -18.35
CA ARG A 456 3.08 13.93 -19.10
C ARG A 456 2.70 12.59 -18.48
N LEU A 457 3.69 11.76 -18.14
CA LEU A 457 3.45 10.48 -17.48
C LEU A 457 2.85 10.66 -16.09
N MET A 458 3.27 11.70 -15.34
CA MET A 458 2.66 12.05 -14.05
C MET A 458 1.18 12.37 -14.17
N ALA A 459 0.80 13.17 -15.17
CA ALA A 459 -0.60 13.53 -15.41
C ALA A 459 -1.45 12.29 -15.75
N LEU A 460 -0.89 11.34 -16.52
CA LEU A 460 -1.54 10.07 -16.81
C LEU A 460 -1.62 9.17 -15.57
N ALA A 461 -0.51 9.04 -14.83
CA ALA A 461 -0.40 8.21 -13.64
C ALA A 461 -1.38 8.64 -12.54
N ALA A 462 -1.61 9.94 -12.34
CA ALA A 462 -2.51 10.45 -11.31
C ALA A 462 -3.91 9.81 -11.37
N TYR A 463 -4.42 9.60 -12.58
CA TYR A 463 -5.78 9.07 -12.80
C TYR A 463 -5.80 7.63 -13.32
N HIS A 464 -4.64 7.02 -13.48
CA HIS A 464 -4.56 5.59 -13.84
C HIS A 464 -5.00 4.72 -12.66
N PRO A 465 -5.93 3.77 -12.86
CA PRO A 465 -6.36 2.90 -11.77
C PRO A 465 -5.25 1.96 -11.32
N GLY A 466 -5.17 1.72 -10.00
CA GLY A 466 -4.17 0.85 -9.40
C GLY A 466 -2.86 1.54 -9.04
N PRO A 467 -1.90 0.80 -8.49
CA PRO A 467 -0.63 1.33 -8.05
C PRO A 467 0.29 1.65 -9.25
N VAL A 468 1.02 2.77 -9.14
CA VAL A 468 1.99 3.21 -10.15
C VAL A 468 3.31 3.50 -9.47
N TYR A 469 4.40 3.03 -10.04
CA TYR A 469 5.76 3.40 -9.68
C TYR A 469 6.36 4.34 -10.73
N LEU A 470 6.87 5.47 -10.29
CA LEU A 470 7.56 6.48 -11.08
C LEU A 470 9.05 6.46 -10.70
N ARG A 471 9.87 5.91 -11.59
CA ARG A 471 11.32 5.86 -11.43
C ARG A 471 11.96 7.14 -11.92
N MET A 472 12.74 7.84 -11.10
CA MET A 472 13.35 9.11 -11.46
C MET A 472 14.85 9.12 -11.23
N SER A 473 15.57 9.84 -12.11
CA SER A 473 17.02 9.97 -12.07
C SER A 473 17.45 11.25 -11.36
N ARG A 474 18.66 11.23 -10.78
CA ARG A 474 19.31 12.40 -10.16
C ARG A 474 19.89 13.37 -11.19
N PRO A 475 20.63 12.90 -12.24
CA PRO A 475 21.23 13.79 -13.24
C PRO A 475 20.19 14.60 -14.01
N LYS A 476 20.61 15.79 -14.44
CA LYS A 476 19.85 16.58 -15.42
C LYS A 476 20.04 15.99 -16.80
N THR A 477 18.94 15.88 -17.54
CA THR A 477 18.91 15.43 -18.93
C THR A 477 18.39 16.55 -19.82
N PRO A 478 18.83 16.64 -21.09
CA PRO A 478 18.27 17.61 -22.01
C PRO A 478 16.82 17.28 -22.34
N VAL A 479 15.98 18.29 -22.42
CA VAL A 479 14.61 18.16 -22.94
C VAL A 479 14.67 17.85 -24.42
N ILE A 480 14.13 16.70 -24.82
CA ILE A 480 14.13 16.19 -26.20
C ILE A 480 12.74 16.14 -26.82
N TYR A 481 11.71 16.19 -25.99
CA TYR A 481 10.31 16.18 -26.45
C TYR A 481 9.71 17.58 -26.51
N ALA A 482 8.87 17.81 -27.52
CA ALA A 482 8.01 19.02 -27.53
C ALA A 482 6.99 18.93 -26.39
N ASN A 483 6.57 20.09 -25.86
CA ASN A 483 5.67 20.14 -24.71
C ASN A 483 4.30 19.49 -24.95
N ASP A 484 3.88 19.36 -26.19
CA ASP A 484 2.64 18.71 -26.64
C ASP A 484 2.83 17.26 -27.09
N ALA A 485 4.04 16.70 -26.97
CA ALA A 485 4.32 15.32 -27.36
C ALA A 485 3.35 14.34 -26.67
N PRO A 486 2.79 13.36 -27.42
CA PRO A 486 1.87 12.39 -26.87
C PRO A 486 2.60 11.29 -26.11
N PHE A 487 2.05 10.91 -24.96
CA PHE A 487 2.50 9.77 -24.18
C PHE A 487 1.31 8.90 -23.79
N ALA A 488 1.57 7.60 -23.58
CA ALA A 488 0.58 6.64 -23.12
C ALA A 488 1.23 5.63 -22.17
N ILE A 489 0.52 5.19 -21.14
CA ILE A 489 0.94 4.06 -20.31
C ILE A 489 0.94 2.82 -21.19
N GLY A 490 2.03 2.05 -21.18
CA GLY A 490 2.26 0.93 -22.08
C GLY A 490 2.83 1.33 -23.46
N GLY A 491 3.16 2.61 -23.66
CA GLY A 491 3.75 3.11 -24.90
C GLY A 491 5.28 3.22 -24.85
N SER A 492 5.85 3.50 -26.02
CA SER A 492 7.25 3.84 -26.25
C SER A 492 7.37 4.83 -27.41
N THR A 493 8.54 5.46 -27.58
CA THR A 493 8.78 6.36 -28.71
C THR A 493 10.01 5.93 -29.51
N VAL A 494 9.86 5.75 -30.83
CA VAL A 494 10.99 5.54 -31.72
C VAL A 494 11.57 6.92 -32.10
N LEU A 495 12.71 7.26 -31.53
CA LEU A 495 13.34 8.58 -31.67
C LEU A 495 14.25 8.68 -32.90
N ARG A 496 14.86 7.59 -33.33
CA ARG A 496 15.72 7.49 -34.50
C ARG A 496 15.37 6.23 -35.25
N GLN A 497 15.20 6.34 -36.57
CA GLN A 497 14.97 5.18 -37.44
C GLN A 497 15.35 5.49 -38.87
N SER A 498 15.80 4.45 -39.59
CA SER A 498 16.03 4.44 -41.04
C SER A 498 15.69 3.07 -41.63
N ALA A 499 15.69 2.98 -42.95
CA ALA A 499 15.50 1.71 -43.63
C ALA A 499 16.72 0.77 -43.52
N ASN A 500 17.87 1.30 -43.15
CA ASN A 500 19.15 0.58 -43.10
C ASN A 500 19.63 0.30 -41.68
N ASP A 501 18.74 0.34 -40.69
CA ASP A 501 19.09 0.10 -39.30
C ASP A 501 19.57 -1.33 -39.08
N VAL A 502 20.79 -1.52 -38.56
CA VAL A 502 21.42 -2.83 -38.30
C VAL A 502 21.09 -3.39 -36.91
N ALA A 503 20.53 -2.57 -36.04
CA ALA A 503 20.10 -2.95 -34.71
C ALA A 503 19.10 -1.92 -34.16
N THR A 504 18.28 -2.33 -33.20
CA THR A 504 17.49 -1.42 -32.37
C THR A 504 18.09 -1.34 -30.97
N VAL A 505 18.45 -0.15 -30.52
CA VAL A 505 18.89 0.13 -29.15
C VAL A 505 17.73 0.70 -28.36
N ILE A 506 17.45 0.08 -27.22
CA ILE A 506 16.31 0.40 -26.35
C ILE A 506 16.84 0.90 -25.02
N GLY A 507 16.55 2.13 -24.66
CA GLY A 507 16.91 2.74 -23.39
C GLY A 507 15.70 3.32 -22.68
N ALA A 508 15.88 3.69 -21.40
CA ALA A 508 14.92 4.44 -20.62
C ALA A 508 15.66 5.35 -19.63
N GLY A 509 15.07 6.48 -19.26
CA GLY A 509 15.73 7.43 -18.36
C GLY A 509 17.09 7.88 -18.90
N VAL A 510 18.11 7.84 -18.05
CA VAL A 510 19.47 8.33 -18.42
C VAL A 510 20.13 7.53 -19.54
N THR A 511 19.87 6.23 -19.64
CA THR A 511 20.50 5.37 -20.65
C THR A 511 19.99 5.63 -22.07
N LEU A 512 18.84 6.26 -22.23
CA LEU A 512 18.35 6.74 -23.51
C LEU A 512 19.34 7.72 -24.14
N PHE A 513 19.91 8.61 -23.34
CA PHE A 513 20.87 9.64 -23.83
C PHE A 513 22.18 9.00 -24.25
N GLU A 514 22.62 7.91 -23.62
CA GLU A 514 23.76 7.14 -24.09
C GLU A 514 23.45 6.42 -25.43
N ALA A 515 22.22 5.94 -25.61
CA ALA A 515 21.77 5.36 -26.88
C ALA A 515 21.73 6.41 -28.01
N LEU A 516 21.27 7.63 -27.73
CA LEU A 516 21.29 8.74 -28.71
C LEU A 516 22.73 9.16 -29.09
N LYS A 517 23.65 9.27 -28.11
CA LYS A 517 25.06 9.51 -28.39
C LYS A 517 25.69 8.38 -29.21
N ALA A 518 25.36 7.12 -28.92
CA ALA A 518 25.85 5.98 -29.72
C ALA A 518 25.33 6.03 -31.17
N HIS A 519 24.08 6.45 -31.38
CA HIS A 519 23.53 6.66 -32.73
C HIS A 519 24.36 7.71 -33.49
N GLU A 520 24.71 8.82 -32.89
CA GLU A 520 25.52 9.88 -33.52
C GLU A 520 26.94 9.37 -33.88
N LEU A 521 27.59 8.63 -32.97
CA LEU A 521 28.91 8.04 -33.19
C LEU A 521 28.89 7.03 -34.36
N LEU A 522 27.92 6.15 -34.39
CA LEU A 522 27.79 5.14 -35.45
C LEU A 522 27.38 5.77 -36.79
N ALA A 523 26.52 6.78 -36.79
CA ALA A 523 26.14 7.50 -38.00
C ALA A 523 27.33 8.20 -38.66
N ALA A 524 28.28 8.74 -37.89
CA ALA A 524 29.52 9.32 -38.41
C ALA A 524 30.42 8.27 -39.10
N GLU A 525 30.23 6.99 -38.81
CA GLU A 525 30.92 5.86 -39.44
C GLU A 525 30.08 5.18 -40.57
N GLY A 526 28.90 5.74 -40.87
CA GLY A 526 27.99 5.18 -41.87
C GLY A 526 27.17 3.98 -41.38
N VAL A 527 27.10 3.73 -40.09
CA VAL A 527 26.30 2.67 -39.47
C VAL A 527 25.02 3.24 -38.89
N ALA A 528 23.87 2.79 -39.36
CA ALA A 528 22.56 3.26 -38.86
C ALA A 528 22.03 2.31 -37.79
N ILE A 529 21.48 2.89 -36.73
CA ILE A 529 20.76 2.16 -35.68
C ILE A 529 19.44 2.86 -35.36
N ARG A 530 18.46 2.07 -34.93
CA ARG A 530 17.22 2.58 -34.36
C ARG A 530 17.39 2.84 -32.88
N VAL A 531 16.76 3.91 -32.35
CA VAL A 531 16.73 4.23 -30.92
C VAL A 531 15.30 4.35 -30.44
N VAL A 532 14.98 3.60 -29.38
CA VAL A 532 13.65 3.55 -28.75
C VAL A 532 13.76 4.03 -27.30
N ASP A 533 12.89 4.97 -26.93
CA ASP A 533 12.63 5.36 -25.55
C ASP A 533 11.51 4.47 -24.98
N ALA A 534 11.85 3.55 -24.10
CA ALA A 534 10.92 2.64 -23.44
C ALA A 534 10.49 3.19 -22.05
N TYR A 535 9.89 4.36 -22.04
CA TYR A 535 9.47 5.06 -20.81
C TYR A 535 8.40 4.31 -19.99
N SER A 536 7.73 3.31 -20.56
CA SER A 536 6.84 2.39 -19.86
C SER A 536 7.47 1.01 -19.81
N VAL A 537 7.89 0.59 -18.61
CA VAL A 537 8.54 -0.71 -18.37
C VAL A 537 7.50 -1.80 -18.11
N GLN A 538 6.41 -1.45 -17.40
CA GLN A 538 5.25 -2.32 -17.17
C GLN A 538 3.97 -1.49 -17.13
N PRO A 539 3.01 -1.75 -18.05
CA PRO A 539 3.13 -2.62 -19.22
C PRO A 539 4.17 -2.07 -20.21
N ILE A 540 4.81 -2.96 -20.96
CA ILE A 540 5.78 -2.58 -22.00
C ILE A 540 5.12 -2.59 -23.39
N ASP A 541 5.58 -1.73 -24.30
CA ASP A 541 5.11 -1.64 -25.69
C ASP A 541 5.60 -2.82 -26.53
N GLY A 542 4.97 -3.98 -26.35
CA GLY A 542 5.34 -5.18 -27.07
C GLY A 542 5.11 -5.10 -28.59
N GLU A 543 4.17 -4.27 -29.06
CA GLU A 543 3.88 -4.13 -30.50
C GLU A 543 5.05 -3.43 -31.22
N THR A 544 5.46 -2.26 -30.71
CA THR A 544 6.60 -1.50 -31.25
C THR A 544 7.88 -2.33 -31.17
N LEU A 545 8.13 -3.02 -30.06
CA LEU A 545 9.35 -3.82 -29.87
C LEU A 545 9.43 -5.00 -30.83
N ARG A 546 8.33 -5.74 -31.04
CA ARG A 546 8.28 -6.84 -32.03
C ARG A 546 8.44 -6.32 -33.46
N ARG A 547 7.83 -5.17 -33.80
CA ARG A 547 8.05 -4.52 -35.09
C ARG A 547 9.53 -4.18 -35.29
N CYS A 548 10.17 -3.53 -34.31
CA CYS A 548 11.59 -3.21 -34.35
C CYS A 548 12.45 -4.48 -34.51
N ALA A 549 12.13 -5.55 -33.78
CA ALA A 549 12.82 -6.82 -33.87
C ALA A 549 12.77 -7.44 -35.28
N ARG A 550 11.60 -7.42 -35.89
CA ARG A 550 11.46 -7.93 -37.30
C ARG A 550 12.21 -7.09 -38.30
N GLU A 551 12.23 -5.76 -38.14
CA GLU A 551 12.84 -4.83 -39.09
C GLU A 551 14.37 -4.79 -38.97
N THR A 552 14.93 -4.88 -37.77
CA THR A 552 16.38 -4.78 -37.57
C THR A 552 17.06 -6.13 -37.26
N GLY A 553 16.30 -7.17 -36.96
CA GLY A 553 16.81 -8.50 -36.60
C GLY A 553 17.59 -8.59 -35.31
N ARG A 554 17.82 -7.46 -34.63
CA ARG A 554 18.68 -7.41 -33.44
C ARG A 554 18.23 -6.32 -32.46
N LEU A 555 18.06 -6.71 -31.18
CA LEU A 555 17.71 -5.80 -30.09
C LEU A 555 18.85 -5.72 -29.06
N ILE A 556 19.15 -4.50 -28.61
CA ILE A 556 20.10 -4.21 -27.55
C ILE A 556 19.41 -3.34 -26.51
N THR A 557 19.28 -3.80 -25.28
CA THR A 557 18.79 -2.98 -24.17
C THR A 557 19.93 -2.37 -23.37
N VAL A 558 19.73 -1.14 -22.91
CA VAL A 558 20.69 -0.43 -22.04
C VAL A 558 19.92 0.05 -20.82
N GLU A 559 20.30 -0.43 -19.65
CA GLU A 559 19.56 -0.15 -18.43
C GLU A 559 20.47 0.17 -17.24
N ASP A 560 20.19 1.28 -16.56
CA ASP A 560 20.81 1.67 -15.30
C ASP A 560 20.15 0.91 -14.14
N HIS A 561 20.30 -0.41 -14.17
CA HIS A 561 19.67 -1.37 -13.27
C HIS A 561 20.48 -2.67 -13.30
N TYR A 562 20.29 -3.58 -12.33
CA TYR A 562 20.82 -4.93 -12.44
C TYR A 562 20.20 -5.68 -13.62
N VAL A 563 20.94 -6.67 -14.14
CA VAL A 563 20.51 -7.43 -15.33
C VAL A 563 19.23 -8.23 -15.13
N VAL A 564 18.86 -8.54 -13.88
CA VAL A 564 17.70 -9.36 -13.54
C VAL A 564 16.50 -8.47 -13.18
N GLY A 565 15.36 -8.72 -13.83
CA GLY A 565 14.08 -8.10 -13.52
C GLY A 565 13.89 -6.66 -14.02
N GLY A 566 14.85 -6.08 -14.76
CA GLY A 566 14.76 -4.73 -15.29
C GLY A 566 14.17 -4.63 -16.70
N LEU A 567 14.53 -3.55 -17.40
CA LEU A 567 14.06 -3.26 -18.77
C LEU A 567 14.43 -4.38 -19.75
N GLY A 568 15.65 -4.95 -19.65
CA GLY A 568 16.08 -6.03 -20.53
C GLY A 568 15.23 -7.28 -20.42
N ASP A 569 14.76 -7.65 -19.24
CA ASP A 569 13.84 -8.76 -19.04
C ASP A 569 12.43 -8.44 -19.57
N ALA A 570 11.94 -7.21 -19.40
CA ALA A 570 10.66 -6.78 -19.93
C ALA A 570 10.65 -6.86 -21.48
N VAL A 571 11.71 -6.34 -22.12
CA VAL A 571 11.89 -6.42 -23.59
C VAL A 571 12.00 -7.89 -24.04
N ALA A 572 12.84 -8.69 -23.40
CA ALA A 572 13.01 -10.10 -23.77
C ALA A 572 11.69 -10.88 -23.68
N ARG A 573 10.90 -10.68 -22.64
CA ARG A 573 9.55 -11.28 -22.53
C ARG A 573 8.63 -10.85 -23.68
N ALA A 574 8.67 -9.58 -24.06
CA ALA A 574 7.80 -9.04 -25.09
C ALA A 574 8.09 -9.62 -26.48
N VAL A 575 9.36 -9.96 -26.80
CA VAL A 575 9.80 -10.46 -28.11
C VAL A 575 10.09 -11.96 -28.12
N ALA A 576 10.00 -12.65 -26.99
CA ALA A 576 10.21 -14.10 -26.90
C ALA A 576 9.32 -14.92 -27.87
N PRO A 577 8.03 -14.57 -28.11
CA PRO A 577 7.21 -15.29 -29.08
C PRO A 577 7.77 -15.27 -30.50
N ASP A 578 8.54 -14.25 -30.86
CA ASP A 578 9.15 -14.11 -32.20
C ASP A 578 10.56 -14.74 -32.27
N GLY A 579 11.06 -15.34 -31.16
CA GLY A 579 12.38 -15.97 -31.09
C GLY A 579 13.55 -14.99 -31.18
N THR A 580 13.31 -13.70 -30.93
CA THR A 580 14.35 -12.66 -31.05
C THR A 580 15.27 -12.64 -29.82
N ALA A 581 16.58 -12.77 -30.07
CA ALA A 581 17.57 -12.60 -29.02
C ALA A 581 17.76 -11.13 -28.64
N VAL A 582 17.94 -10.86 -27.33
CA VAL A 582 18.18 -9.52 -26.78
C VAL A 582 19.55 -9.47 -26.13
N THR A 583 20.43 -8.60 -26.64
CA THR A 583 21.69 -8.26 -25.96
C THR A 583 21.40 -7.27 -24.85
N ARG A 584 21.84 -7.55 -23.61
CA ARG A 584 21.53 -6.71 -22.44
C ARG A 584 22.80 -6.05 -21.90
N LEU A 585 22.84 -4.73 -21.95
CA LEU A 585 23.83 -3.89 -21.27
C LEU A 585 23.19 -3.41 -19.95
N ALA A 586 23.69 -3.92 -18.84
CA ALA A 586 23.13 -3.73 -17.50
C ALA A 586 24.24 -3.88 -16.45
N VAL A 587 24.01 -3.37 -15.25
CA VAL A 587 24.93 -3.53 -14.10
C VAL A 587 24.95 -4.99 -13.66
N ARG A 588 26.16 -5.58 -13.50
CA ARG A 588 26.34 -7.02 -13.22
C ARG A 588 27.04 -7.32 -11.90
N GLU A 589 27.48 -6.29 -11.20
CA GLU A 589 28.18 -6.41 -9.92
C GLU A 589 27.77 -5.28 -8.98
N ILE A 590 28.08 -5.39 -7.70
CA ILE A 590 27.82 -4.32 -6.73
C ILE A 590 28.71 -3.13 -7.08
N PRO A 591 28.12 -1.95 -7.36
CA PRO A 591 28.89 -0.81 -7.82
C PRO A 591 29.68 -0.14 -6.69
N ARG A 592 30.60 0.74 -7.10
CA ARG A 592 31.38 1.61 -6.22
C ARG A 592 30.94 3.06 -6.37
N SER A 593 31.43 3.93 -5.50
CA SER A 593 31.33 5.38 -5.67
C SER A 593 32.24 5.84 -6.82
N GLY A 594 31.79 6.86 -7.54
CA GLY A 594 32.52 7.48 -8.64
C GLY A 594 31.72 8.63 -9.23
N THR A 595 32.22 9.30 -10.28
CA THR A 595 31.38 10.25 -11.01
C THR A 595 30.31 9.51 -11.83
N PRO A 596 29.15 10.10 -12.09
CA PRO A 596 28.11 9.48 -12.92
C PRO A 596 28.64 8.94 -14.26
N GLU A 597 29.43 9.74 -14.98
CA GLU A 597 30.00 9.39 -16.28
C GLU A 597 30.98 8.19 -16.17
N GLN A 598 31.81 8.20 -15.12
CA GLN A 598 32.74 7.10 -14.85
C GLN A 598 31.99 5.80 -14.60
N LEU A 599 30.95 5.83 -13.77
CA LEU A 599 30.18 4.63 -13.40
C LEU A 599 29.38 4.10 -14.60
N ILE A 600 28.76 4.97 -15.37
CA ILE A 600 28.05 4.60 -16.62
C ILE A 600 29.02 3.87 -17.59
N ASP A 601 30.27 4.33 -17.72
CA ASP A 601 31.24 3.66 -18.60
C ASP A 601 31.77 2.34 -18.01
N VAL A 602 32.17 2.36 -16.73
CA VAL A 602 32.75 1.17 -16.05
C VAL A 602 31.75 0.01 -16.04
N TYR A 603 30.48 0.29 -15.76
CA TYR A 603 29.42 -0.74 -15.73
C TYR A 603 28.81 -1.08 -17.08
N GLY A 604 29.40 -0.57 -18.17
CA GLY A 604 29.09 -1.03 -19.52
C GLY A 604 27.86 -0.41 -20.14
N LEU A 605 27.44 0.78 -19.68
CA LEU A 605 26.20 1.46 -20.10
C LEU A 605 26.45 2.66 -21.02
N SER A 606 27.70 3.07 -21.23
CA SER A 606 28.06 4.25 -22.01
C SER A 606 27.82 4.08 -23.51
N ALA A 607 27.73 5.20 -24.23
CA ALA A 607 27.62 5.23 -25.69
C ALA A 607 28.70 4.38 -26.37
N ARG A 608 29.95 4.41 -25.88
CA ARG A 608 31.05 3.57 -26.39
C ARG A 608 30.72 2.08 -26.26
N ARG A 609 30.20 1.65 -25.13
CA ARG A 609 29.83 0.24 -24.88
C ARG A 609 28.66 -0.20 -25.77
N ILE A 610 27.72 0.71 -26.07
CA ILE A 610 26.66 0.46 -27.02
C ILE A 610 27.23 0.28 -28.43
N VAL A 611 28.15 1.16 -28.86
CA VAL A 611 28.87 1.04 -30.15
C VAL A 611 29.58 -0.31 -30.25
N ASP A 612 30.33 -0.71 -29.20
CA ASP A 612 31.01 -2.01 -29.15
C ASP A 612 29.99 -3.17 -29.29
N ALA A 613 28.86 -3.07 -28.57
CA ALA A 613 27.80 -4.08 -28.66
C ALA A 613 27.15 -4.14 -30.05
N VAL A 614 26.95 -3.03 -30.74
CA VAL A 614 26.45 -3.00 -32.11
C VAL A 614 27.43 -3.65 -33.09
N ARG A 615 28.73 -3.42 -32.92
CA ARG A 615 29.80 -3.97 -33.79
C ARG A 615 30.09 -5.46 -33.53
N ALA A 616 29.85 -5.95 -32.33
CA ALA A 616 29.98 -7.38 -32.03
C ALA A 616 28.94 -8.15 -32.87
N LYS A 617 29.39 -9.17 -33.63
CA LYS A 617 28.52 -9.98 -34.51
C LYS A 617 27.72 -11.02 -33.72
#